data_8752f45b4bdb365f824153ef81e452f5
#
_entry.id   8752f45b4bdb365f824153ef81e452f5
#
_cell.length_a   1.000
_cell.length_b   1.000
_cell.length_c   1.000
_cell.angle_alpha   90.00
_cell.angle_beta   90.00
_cell.angle_gamma   90.00
#
_symmetry.space_group_name_H-M   'P 1'
#
loop_
_entity.id
_entity.type
_entity.pdbx_description
1 polymer ?
#
loop_
_entity_poly.entity_id
_entity_poly.type
_entity_poly.pdbx_seq_one_letter_code
_entity_poly.pdbx_strand_id
1 'polypeptide(L)'
;MRFVKFEMSAGCCGTDVVMYGKFSDDTSEQEIDDIALELVQDHCESYGIDIEQEEEESGVEWEYDYSWEYVEEKDVEPELLVDYTN
;
A
#
# COMPACT_ATOMS: atom_id res chain seq x y z
N MET A 1 -18.14 -8.04 -4.99
CA MET A 1 -17.11 -7.11 -4.46
C MET A 1 -15.95 -7.87 -3.88
N ARG A 2 -14.74 -7.39 -4.13
CA ARG A 2 -13.52 -7.96 -3.57
C ARG A 2 -12.94 -7.02 -2.53
N PHE A 3 -12.42 -7.58 -1.47
CA PHE A 3 -11.74 -6.83 -0.43
C PHE A 3 -10.28 -7.28 -0.37
N VAL A 4 -9.39 -6.32 -0.25
CA VAL A 4 -7.95 -6.55 -0.25
C VAL A 4 -7.35 -5.89 0.98
N LYS A 5 -6.44 -6.61 1.64
CA LYS A 5 -5.67 -6.07 2.75
C LYS A 5 -4.30 -5.69 2.23
N PHE A 6 -3.92 -4.44 2.40
CA PHE A 6 -2.59 -3.94 2.06
C PHE A 6 -1.75 -3.83 3.32
N GLU A 7 -0.56 -4.40 3.29
CA GLU A 7 0.42 -4.26 4.36
C GLU A 7 1.64 -3.55 3.79
N MET A 8 2.07 -2.47 4.44
CA MET A 8 3.12 -1.61 3.95
C MET A 8 4.10 -1.25 5.05
N SER A 9 5.38 -1.12 4.68
CA SER A 9 6.43 -0.71 5.59
C SER A 9 7.40 0.22 4.86
N ALA A 10 7.79 1.30 5.51
CA ALA A 10 8.78 2.23 4.96
C ALA A 10 10.23 1.81 5.25
N GLY A 11 10.44 0.57 5.70
CA GLY A 11 11.77 0.03 5.98
C GLY A 11 12.37 0.42 7.32
N CYS A 12 11.65 1.22 8.10
CA CYS A 12 12.08 1.62 9.43
C CYS A 12 11.19 0.97 10.49
N CYS A 13 11.74 0.75 11.67
CA CYS A 13 10.99 0.18 12.78
C CYS A 13 9.83 1.11 13.17
N GLY A 14 8.63 0.53 13.30
CA GLY A 14 7.46 1.30 13.69
C GLY A 14 6.72 2.01 12.56
N THR A 15 7.11 1.77 11.30
CA THR A 15 6.46 2.38 10.14
C THR A 15 5.44 1.46 9.46
N ASP A 16 5.18 0.30 10.03
CA ASP A 16 4.22 -0.65 9.46
C ASP A 16 2.80 -0.09 9.51
N VAL A 17 2.08 -0.22 8.40
CA VAL A 17 0.69 0.21 8.32
C VAL A 17 -0.13 -0.80 7.53
N VAL A 18 -1.39 -0.92 7.91
CA VAL A 18 -2.35 -1.80 7.24
C VAL A 18 -3.50 -0.94 6.72
N MET A 19 -3.90 -1.19 5.48
CA MET A 19 -5.06 -0.56 4.87
C MET A 19 -5.91 -1.61 4.15
N TYR A 20 -7.13 -1.28 3.85
CA TYR A 20 -8.05 -2.16 3.12
C TYR A 20 -8.61 -1.43 1.92
N GLY A 21 -8.81 -2.15 0.83
CA GLY A 21 -9.41 -1.61 -0.38
C GLY A 21 -10.61 -2.43 -0.82
N LYS A 22 -11.65 -1.75 -1.27
CA LYS A 22 -12.84 -2.37 -1.84
C LYS A 22 -12.79 -2.22 -3.36
N PHE A 23 -12.85 -3.33 -4.06
CA PHE A 23 -12.73 -3.39 -5.51
C PHE A 23 -13.92 -4.09 -6.15
N SER A 24 -14.17 -3.78 -7.42
CA SER A 24 -15.16 -4.52 -8.19
C SER A 24 -14.62 -5.90 -8.55
N ASP A 25 -15.50 -6.84 -8.83
CA ASP A 25 -15.13 -8.22 -9.12
C ASP A 25 -14.27 -8.39 -10.38
N ASP A 26 -14.31 -7.42 -11.27
CA ASP A 26 -13.56 -7.41 -12.53
C ASP A 26 -12.22 -6.69 -12.44
N THR A 27 -11.84 -6.20 -11.27
CA THR A 27 -10.55 -5.56 -11.07
C THR A 27 -9.42 -6.58 -11.20
N SER A 28 -8.41 -6.28 -12.02
CA SER A 28 -7.28 -7.19 -12.21
C SER A 28 -6.29 -7.11 -11.05
N GLU A 29 -5.52 -8.18 -10.87
CA GLU A 29 -4.45 -8.20 -9.86
C GLU A 29 -3.39 -7.13 -10.15
N GLN A 30 -3.15 -6.85 -11.42
CA GLN A 30 -2.21 -5.81 -11.83
C GLN A 30 -2.65 -4.42 -11.32
N GLU A 31 -3.93 -4.12 -11.44
CA GLU A 31 -4.47 -2.86 -10.93
C GLU A 31 -4.33 -2.75 -9.41
N ILE A 32 -4.58 -3.85 -8.70
CA ILE A 32 -4.44 -3.90 -7.24
C ILE A 32 -2.97 -3.69 -6.85
N ASP A 33 -2.06 -4.34 -7.56
CA ASP A 33 -0.63 -4.21 -7.29
C ASP A 33 -0.14 -2.77 -7.53
N ASP A 34 -0.60 -2.13 -8.61
CA ASP A 34 -0.27 -0.74 -8.90
C ASP A 34 -0.75 0.20 -7.80
N ILE A 35 -1.94 -0.05 -7.26
CA ILE A 35 -2.48 0.72 -6.15
C ILE A 35 -1.66 0.48 -4.88
N ALA A 36 -1.27 -0.76 -4.62
CA ALA A 36 -0.44 -1.08 -3.47
C ALA A 36 0.89 -0.33 -3.52
N LEU A 37 1.51 -0.27 -4.69
CA LEU A 37 2.77 0.45 -4.89
C LEU A 37 2.58 1.95 -4.63
N GLU A 38 1.52 2.53 -5.17
CA GLU A 38 1.20 3.94 -4.95
C GLU A 38 0.98 4.25 -3.47
N LEU A 39 0.27 3.38 -2.76
CA LEU A 39 0.02 3.55 -1.33
C LEU A 39 1.30 3.50 -0.51
N VAL A 40 2.22 2.58 -0.82
CA VAL A 40 3.49 2.50 -0.08
C VAL A 40 4.37 3.71 -0.36
N GLN A 41 4.35 4.24 -1.56
CA GLN A 41 5.08 5.46 -1.89
C GLN A 41 4.54 6.66 -1.10
N ASP A 42 3.22 6.81 -1.04
CA ASP A 42 2.60 7.86 -0.24
C ASP A 42 2.93 7.71 1.24
N HIS A 43 2.96 6.48 1.73
CA HIS A 43 3.30 6.19 3.12
C HIS A 43 4.74 6.63 3.42
N CYS A 44 5.68 6.31 2.53
CA CYS A 44 7.08 6.74 2.67
C CYS A 44 7.20 8.25 2.66
N GLU A 45 6.49 8.93 1.76
CA GLU A 45 6.50 10.39 1.69
C GLU A 45 5.99 11.03 2.98
N SER A 46 5.03 10.41 3.66
CA SER A 46 4.49 10.95 4.92
C SER A 46 5.53 10.97 6.04
N TYR A 47 6.61 10.19 5.91
CA TYR A 47 7.73 10.21 6.85
C TYR A 47 8.88 11.09 6.36
N GLY A 48 8.66 11.88 5.31
CA GLY A 48 9.69 12.75 4.75
C GLY A 48 10.71 12.02 3.88
N ILE A 49 10.41 10.80 3.46
CA ILE A 49 11.28 10.01 2.60
C ILE A 49 10.86 10.22 1.14
N ASP A 50 11.75 10.82 0.36
CA ASP A 50 11.56 10.92 -1.09
C ASP A 50 12.39 9.82 -1.74
N ILE A 51 11.73 8.74 -2.13
CA ILE A 51 12.39 7.55 -2.67
C ILE A 51 13.18 7.86 -3.93
N GLU A 52 12.62 8.63 -4.84
CA GLU A 52 13.29 8.97 -6.11
C GLU A 52 14.50 9.85 -5.91
N GLN A 53 14.38 10.86 -5.09
CA GLN A 53 15.44 11.82 -4.84
C GLN A 53 16.57 11.23 -3.99
N GLU A 54 16.24 10.41 -3.03
CA GLU A 54 17.23 9.75 -2.16
C GLU A 54 18.08 8.73 -2.91
N GLU A 55 17.50 8.00 -3.85
CA GLU A 55 18.24 7.06 -4.70
C GLU A 55 19.28 7.78 -5.56
N GLU A 56 18.96 8.94 -6.10
CA GLU A 56 19.83 9.70 -6.96
C GLU A 56 20.97 10.41 -6.19
N GLU A 57 20.66 10.95 -5.04
CA GLU A 57 21.60 11.80 -4.30
C GLU A 57 22.54 11.03 -3.38
N SER A 58 22.06 9.99 -2.72
CA SER A 58 22.85 9.30 -1.70
C SER A 58 23.38 7.94 -2.12
N GLY A 59 22.88 7.38 -3.19
CA GLY A 59 23.23 6.03 -3.62
C GLY A 59 22.76 4.95 -2.64
N VAL A 60 21.91 5.30 -1.70
CA VAL A 60 21.34 4.37 -0.74
C VAL A 60 19.98 3.90 -1.25
N GLU A 61 19.81 2.59 -1.38
CA GLU A 61 18.51 2.03 -1.69
C GLU A 61 17.68 2.03 -0.41
N TRP A 62 16.53 2.73 -0.47
CA TRP A 62 15.55 2.64 0.60
C TRP A 62 14.79 1.34 0.45
N GLU A 63 14.89 0.49 1.46
CA GLU A 63 14.11 -0.73 1.49
C GLU A 63 12.71 -0.39 2.00
N TYR A 64 11.73 -0.58 1.13
CA TYR A 64 10.33 -0.54 1.52
C TYR A 64 9.70 -1.85 1.11
N ASP A 65 8.79 -2.34 1.92
CA ASP A 65 8.06 -3.57 1.64
C ASP A 65 6.58 -3.28 1.54
N TYR A 66 5.93 -3.94 0.62
CA TYR A 66 4.48 -3.93 0.54
C TYR A 66 4.00 -5.30 0.09
N SER A 67 2.81 -5.65 0.55
CA SER A 67 2.13 -6.87 0.12
C SER A 67 0.64 -6.67 0.21
N TRP A 68 -0.10 -7.51 -0.49
CA TRP A 68 -1.54 -7.47 -0.42
C TRP A 68 -2.10 -8.88 -0.56
N GLU A 69 -3.30 -9.08 -0.01
CA GLU A 69 -4.01 -10.36 -0.11
C GLU A 69 -5.51 -10.12 -0.14
N TYR A 70 -6.24 -11.05 -0.71
CA TYR A 70 -7.70 -11.03 -0.67
C TYR A 70 -8.18 -11.42 0.72
N VAL A 71 -9.15 -10.68 1.25
CA VAL A 71 -9.74 -10.95 2.56
C VAL A 71 -11.27 -10.94 2.42
N GLU A 72 -11.95 -11.42 3.44
CA GLU A 72 -13.40 -11.39 3.48
C GLU A 72 -13.87 -10.06 4.08
N GLU A 73 -15.10 -9.66 3.72
CA GLU A 73 -15.69 -8.42 4.22
C GLU A 73 -15.68 -8.34 5.75
N LYS A 74 -15.90 -9.46 6.42
CA LYS A 74 -15.90 -9.52 7.90
C LYS A 74 -14.55 -9.23 8.53
N ASP A 75 -13.46 -9.39 7.76
CA ASP A 75 -12.09 -9.16 8.21
C ASP A 75 -11.62 -7.73 7.96
N VAL A 76 -12.44 -6.94 7.27
CA VAL A 76 -12.11 -5.56 6.91
C VAL A 76 -12.42 -4.61 8.06
N GLU A 77 -11.48 -3.74 8.40
CA GLU A 77 -11.71 -2.66 9.34
C GLU A 77 -12.27 -1.45 8.59
N PRO A 78 -13.54 -1.06 8.83
CA PRO A 78 -14.17 0.02 8.07
C PRO A 78 -13.43 1.36 8.16
N GLU A 79 -12.75 1.59 9.25
CA GLU A 79 -11.98 2.82 9.45
C GLU A 79 -10.80 2.95 8.50
N LEU A 80 -10.29 1.82 8.02
CA LEU A 80 -9.13 1.75 7.14
C LEU A 80 -9.51 1.43 5.69
N LEU A 81 -10.80 1.32 5.41
CA LEU A 81 -11.29 0.93 4.09
C LEU A 81 -11.37 2.11 3.14
N VAL A 82 -10.78 1.96 1.97
CA VAL A 82 -10.88 2.91 0.86
C VAL A 82 -11.68 2.24 -0.26
N ASP A 83 -12.65 2.96 -0.81
CA ASP A 83 -13.50 2.45 -1.88
C ASP A 83 -12.89 2.80 -3.24
N TYR A 84 -12.52 1.77 -3.99
CA TYR A 84 -11.95 1.90 -5.34
C TYR A 84 -12.93 1.45 -6.43
N THR A 85 -14.22 1.32 -6.11
CA THR A 85 -15.20 0.83 -7.07
C THR A 85 -15.74 1.91 -8.03
N ASN A 86 -15.34 3.11 -7.87
CA ASN A 86 -15.75 4.22 -8.75
C ASN A 86 -14.85 4.35 -9.96
#